data_360e19823e4ce675ff79652bf52f00d4
#
_entry.id   360e19823e4ce675ff79652bf52f00d4
#
_cell.length_a   1.000
_cell.length_b   1.000
_cell.length_c   1.000
_cell.angle_alpha   90.00
_cell.angle_beta   90.00
_cell.angle_gamma   90.00
#
_symmetry.space_group_name_H-M   'P 1'
#
loop_
_entity.id
_entity.type
_entity.pdbx_description
1 polymer ?
#
loop_
_entity_poly.entity_id
_entity_poly.type
_entity_poly.pdbx_seq_one_letter_code
_entity_poly.pdbx_strand_id
1 'polypeptide(L)'
;MQLKDLYNKALDFEWLSIEEGVFLFEYAPTAELMWLGNELRLKQKPEKIVTWIIDRNVNTTNVCIANCKFCNFYRKPGHADSYITTIEQYKQ
;
A
#
# COMPACT_ATOMS: atom_id res chain seq x y z
N MET A 1 -22.32 13.51 12.94
CA MET A 1 -21.42 12.40 12.58
C MET A 1 -20.77 11.91 13.88
N GLN A 2 -20.97 10.65 14.24
CA GLN A 2 -20.43 10.09 15.46
C GLN A 2 -19.48 8.95 15.14
N LEU A 3 -18.39 8.84 15.92
CA LEU A 3 -17.38 7.80 15.72
C LEU A 3 -17.98 6.40 15.75
N LYS A 4 -18.89 6.15 16.73
CA LYS A 4 -19.52 4.83 16.87
C LYS A 4 -20.26 4.40 15.60
N ASP A 5 -20.97 5.31 14.98
CA ASP A 5 -21.72 5.03 13.75
C ASP A 5 -20.77 4.68 12.60
N LEU A 6 -19.66 5.39 12.51
CA LEU A 6 -18.64 5.12 11.49
C LEU A 6 -17.94 3.79 11.73
N TYR A 7 -17.68 3.43 12.98
CA TYR A 7 -17.10 2.12 13.31
C TYR A 7 -18.05 0.98 12.91
N ASN A 8 -19.33 1.12 13.23
CA ASN A 8 -20.34 0.12 12.86
C ASN A 8 -20.43 -0.01 11.33
N LYS A 9 -20.45 1.13 10.64
CA LYS A 9 -20.47 1.16 9.17
C LYS A 9 -19.27 0.43 8.58
N ALA A 10 -18.07 0.67 9.10
CA ALA A 10 -16.86 -0.01 8.68
C ALA A 10 -16.91 -1.51 8.96
N LEU A 11 -17.40 -1.91 10.15
CA LEU A 11 -17.52 -3.31 10.52
C LEU A 11 -18.54 -4.08 9.68
N ASP A 12 -19.52 -3.38 9.12
CA ASP A 12 -20.48 -3.95 8.18
C ASP A 12 -19.96 -3.95 6.74
N PHE A 13 -18.68 -3.61 6.53
CA PHE A 13 -18.04 -3.52 5.21
C PHE A 13 -18.70 -2.51 4.27
N GLU A 14 -19.34 -1.50 4.81
CA GLU A 14 -19.86 -0.39 4.00
C GLU A 14 -18.76 0.62 3.69
N TRP A 15 -18.79 1.17 2.48
CA TRP A 15 -17.83 2.18 2.08
C TRP A 15 -18.06 3.47 2.85
N LEU A 16 -16.97 4.02 3.39
CA LEU A 16 -16.98 5.34 4.00
C LEU A 16 -16.83 6.42 2.91
N SER A 17 -17.51 7.55 3.11
CA SER A 17 -17.27 8.71 2.25
C SER A 17 -15.92 9.35 2.58
N ILE A 18 -15.48 10.26 1.71
CA ILE A 18 -14.24 11.00 1.95
C ILE A 18 -14.34 11.80 3.25
N GLU A 19 -15.47 12.46 3.47
CA GLU A 19 -15.73 13.27 4.67
C GLU A 19 -15.71 12.41 5.93
N GLU A 20 -16.31 11.23 5.87
CA GLU A 20 -16.28 10.26 6.98
C GLU A 20 -14.86 9.79 7.27
N GLY A 21 -14.08 9.51 6.22
CA GLY A 21 -12.68 9.13 6.38
C GLY A 21 -11.83 10.23 7.01
N VAL A 22 -12.00 11.47 6.58
CA VAL A 22 -11.33 12.63 7.18
C VAL A 22 -11.73 12.79 8.63
N PHE A 23 -13.01 12.64 8.94
CA PHE A 23 -13.51 12.73 10.31
C PHE A 23 -12.86 11.68 11.22
N LEU A 24 -12.76 10.44 10.76
CA LEU A 24 -12.06 9.40 11.51
C LEU A 24 -10.58 9.74 11.72
N PHE A 25 -9.92 10.24 10.69
CA PHE A 25 -8.51 10.60 10.77
C PHE A 25 -8.26 11.71 11.80
N GLU A 26 -9.16 12.70 11.87
CA GLU A 26 -9.00 13.85 12.76
C GLU A 26 -9.42 13.57 14.21
N TYR A 27 -10.48 12.78 14.41
CA TYR A 27 -11.13 12.69 15.72
C TYR A 27 -11.05 11.30 16.37
N ALA A 28 -10.79 10.23 15.62
CA ALA A 28 -10.74 8.91 16.22
C ALA A 28 -9.44 8.69 16.98
N PRO A 29 -9.51 8.23 18.25
CA PRO A 29 -8.32 7.84 18.98
C PRO A 29 -7.58 6.71 18.25
N THR A 30 -6.25 6.77 18.22
CA THR A 30 -5.43 5.76 17.54
C THR A 30 -5.73 4.35 18.04
N ALA A 31 -5.90 4.19 19.37
CA ALA A 31 -6.21 2.88 19.95
C ALA A 31 -7.52 2.30 19.42
N GLU A 32 -8.54 3.14 19.20
CA GLU A 32 -9.81 2.70 18.63
C GLU A 32 -9.68 2.32 17.16
N LEU A 33 -8.89 3.06 16.40
CA LEU A 33 -8.59 2.72 15.00
C LEU A 33 -7.82 1.40 14.90
N MET A 34 -6.88 1.15 15.81
CA MET A 34 -6.16 -0.12 15.87
C MET A 34 -7.11 -1.28 16.19
N TRP A 35 -8.00 -1.09 17.14
CA TRP A 35 -9.04 -2.08 17.46
C TRP A 35 -9.93 -2.35 16.25
N LEU A 36 -10.41 -1.29 15.61
CA LEU A 36 -11.27 -1.41 14.43
C LEU A 36 -10.58 -2.16 13.29
N GLY A 37 -9.33 -1.83 13.01
CA GLY A 37 -8.53 -2.51 12.00
C GLY A 37 -8.36 -4.00 12.31
N ASN A 38 -8.11 -4.33 13.58
CA ASN A 38 -7.99 -5.74 14.00
C ASN A 38 -9.31 -6.50 13.86
N GLU A 39 -10.43 -5.89 14.24
CA GLU A 39 -11.75 -6.50 14.08
C GLU A 39 -12.09 -6.76 12.62
N LEU A 40 -11.79 -5.80 11.73
CA LEU A 40 -11.97 -5.98 10.29
C LEU A 40 -11.11 -7.11 9.75
N ARG A 41 -9.85 -7.18 10.20
CA ARG A 41 -8.94 -8.28 9.80
C ARG A 41 -9.52 -9.64 10.21
N LEU A 42 -10.01 -9.76 11.44
CA LEU A 42 -10.57 -11.02 11.93
C LEU A 42 -11.84 -11.43 11.18
N LYS A 43 -12.64 -10.46 10.74
CA LYS A 43 -13.81 -10.75 9.90
C LYS A 43 -13.44 -11.22 8.50
N GLN A 44 -12.38 -10.66 7.92
CA GLN A 44 -11.91 -11.02 6.58
C GLN A 44 -11.07 -12.29 6.59
N LYS A 45 -10.25 -12.48 7.62
CA LYS A 45 -9.31 -13.59 7.78
C LYS A 45 -9.38 -14.07 9.22
N PRO A 46 -10.34 -14.96 9.54
CA PRO A 46 -10.53 -15.42 10.93
C PRO A 46 -9.36 -16.26 11.45
N GLU A 47 -8.57 -16.86 10.57
CA GLU A 47 -7.38 -17.59 10.99
C GLU A 47 -6.31 -16.65 11.53
N LYS A 48 -5.67 -17.00 12.65
CA LYS A 48 -4.59 -16.22 13.25
C LYS A 48 -3.25 -16.51 12.55
N ILE A 49 -3.27 -16.48 11.23
CA ILE A 49 -2.09 -16.76 10.41
C ILE A 49 -1.75 -15.50 9.62
N VAL A 50 -0.50 -15.06 9.72
CA VAL A 50 0.05 -13.97 8.91
C VAL A 50 1.06 -14.59 7.96
N THR A 51 0.78 -14.47 6.66
CA THR A 51 1.71 -14.95 5.64
C THR A 51 2.72 -13.86 5.28
N TRP A 52 3.85 -14.30 4.81
CA TRP A 52 4.90 -13.39 4.36
C TRP A 52 5.73 -14.09 3.29
N ILE A 53 6.47 -13.32 2.53
CA ILE A 53 7.38 -13.86 1.52
C ILE A 53 8.77 -13.30 1.74
N ILE A 54 9.77 -14.10 1.38
CA ILE A 54 11.14 -13.63 1.27
C ILE A 54 11.35 -13.31 -0.20
N ASP A 55 11.48 -12.03 -0.49
CA ASP A 55 11.77 -11.63 -1.85
C ASP A 55 12.79 -10.49 -1.86
N ARG A 56 13.19 -10.11 -3.05
CA ARG A 56 14.13 -9.03 -3.23
C ARG A 56 13.71 -8.22 -4.46
N ASN A 57 13.55 -6.93 -4.26
CA ASN A 57 13.31 -6.04 -5.39
C ASN A 57 14.62 -5.76 -6.10
N VAL A 58 14.72 -6.19 -7.36
CA VAL A 58 15.91 -5.97 -8.19
C VAL A 58 15.52 -5.19 -9.43
N ASN A 59 16.03 -3.98 -9.53
CA ASN A 59 15.82 -3.12 -10.69
C ASN A 59 16.88 -3.45 -11.74
N THR A 60 16.52 -4.26 -12.72
CA THR A 60 17.44 -4.70 -13.78
C THR A 60 17.85 -3.57 -14.70
N THR A 61 16.95 -2.62 -14.91
CA THR A 61 17.15 -1.47 -15.77
C THR A 61 16.12 -0.39 -15.44
N ASN A 62 16.46 0.86 -15.69
CA ASN A 62 15.48 1.95 -15.67
C ASN A 62 15.02 2.33 -17.08
N VAL A 63 15.48 1.64 -18.11
CA VAL A 63 15.08 1.90 -19.50
C VAL A 63 13.65 1.41 -19.72
N CYS A 64 12.77 2.31 -20.19
CA CYS A 64 11.37 1.98 -20.45
C CYS A 64 10.83 2.87 -21.56
N ILE A 65 10.04 2.28 -22.45
CA ILE A 65 9.41 3.00 -23.58
C ILE A 65 7.93 3.34 -23.29
N ALA A 66 7.38 2.90 -22.17
CA ALA A 66 5.95 3.04 -21.86
C ALA A 66 5.53 4.50 -21.58
N ASN A 67 6.45 5.35 -21.15
CA ASN A 67 6.21 6.78 -20.92
C ASN A 67 5.07 7.04 -19.92
N CYS A 68 5.02 6.27 -18.83
CA CYS A 68 3.97 6.38 -17.82
C CYS A 68 4.14 7.65 -16.98
N LYS A 69 3.07 8.42 -16.84
CA LYS A 69 3.09 9.66 -16.04
C LYS A 69 3.26 9.40 -14.54
N PHE A 70 2.88 8.24 -14.08
CA PHE A 70 3.04 7.84 -12.67
C PHE A 70 4.50 7.56 -12.31
N CYS A 71 5.25 6.92 -13.22
CA CYS A 71 6.59 6.40 -12.93
C CYS A 71 7.65 7.47 -13.17
N ASN A 72 8.32 7.90 -12.12
CA ASN A 72 9.46 8.82 -12.21
C ASN A 72 10.80 8.09 -12.30
N PHE A 73 10.81 6.77 -12.19
CA PHE A 73 12.02 5.95 -12.17
C PHE A 73 12.57 5.71 -13.58
N TYR A 74 11.68 5.60 -14.57
CA TYR A 74 12.09 5.21 -15.92
C TYR A 74 12.92 6.29 -16.62
N ARG A 75 13.77 5.82 -17.54
CA ARG A 75 14.48 6.68 -18.48
C ARG A 75 14.30 6.15 -19.89
N LYS A 76 14.26 7.03 -20.87
CA LYS A 76 14.19 6.62 -22.28
C LYS A 76 15.51 5.98 -22.71
N PRO A 77 15.49 5.06 -23.69
CA PRO A 77 16.71 4.48 -24.23
C PRO A 77 17.69 5.57 -24.67
N GLY A 78 18.97 5.42 -24.30
CA GLY A 78 20.00 6.40 -24.65
C GLY A 78 20.11 7.60 -23.72
N HIS A 79 19.24 7.71 -22.70
CA HIS A 79 19.38 8.80 -21.71
C HIS A 79 20.67 8.61 -20.90
N ALA A 80 21.30 9.74 -20.50
CA ALA A 80 22.55 9.72 -19.76
C ALA A 80 22.46 8.92 -18.44
N ASP A 81 21.30 8.96 -17.78
CA ASP A 81 21.06 8.27 -16.51
C ASP A 81 20.55 6.84 -16.70
N SER A 82 20.42 6.35 -17.94
CA SER A 82 19.94 4.98 -18.17
C SER A 82 21.00 3.95 -17.80
N TYR A 83 20.55 2.79 -17.34
CA TYR A 83 21.45 1.68 -16.97
C TYR A 83 20.80 0.34 -17.25
N ILE A 84 21.63 -0.68 -17.40
CA ILE A 84 21.23 -2.09 -17.44
C ILE A 84 22.17 -2.84 -16.51
N THR A 85 21.60 -3.56 -15.53
CA THR A 85 22.39 -4.33 -14.57
C THR A 85 22.95 -5.59 -15.24
N THR A 86 24.26 -5.81 -15.14
CA THR A 86 24.92 -7.00 -15.68
C THR A 86 24.81 -8.17 -14.70
N ILE A 87 25.06 -9.38 -15.19
CA ILE A 87 25.08 -10.60 -14.36
C ILE A 87 26.14 -10.47 -13.26
N GLU A 88 27.30 -9.91 -13.55
CA GLU A 88 28.38 -9.69 -12.58
C GLU A 88 27.93 -8.77 -11.44
N GLN A 89 27.18 -7.72 -11.76
CA GLN A 89 26.64 -6.80 -10.76
C GLN A 89 25.63 -7.50 -9.83
N TYR A 90 24.84 -8.45 -10.36
CA TYR A 90 23.92 -9.23 -9.52
C TYR A 90 24.66 -10.13 -8.52
N LYS A 91 25.85 -10.60 -8.85
CA LYS A 91 26.64 -11.49 -8.00
C LYS A 91 27.33 -10.77 -6.84
N GLN A 92 27.36 -9.47 -6.85
CA GLN A 92 27.88 -8.64 -5.78
C GLN A 92 26.83 -8.42 -4.70
#